data_631716b2a9b575be76a32b7feb3720b0
#
_entry.id   631716b2a9b575be76a32b7feb3720b0
#
_cell.length_a   1.000
_cell.length_b   1.000
_cell.length_c   1.000
_cell.angle_alpha   90.00
_cell.angle_beta   90.00
_cell.angle_gamma   90.00
#
_symmetry.space_group_name_H-M   'P 1'
#
loop_
_entity.id
_entity.type
_entity.pdbx_description
1 polymer ?
#
loop_
_entity_poly.entity_id
_entity_poly.type
_entity_poly.pdbx_seq_one_letter_code
_entity_poly.pdbx_strand_id
1 'polypeptide(L)'
;MIAALMVATLTANAQSGPFIKPMAGGTVATITGDVNELKLKVGFVGGVELGWQFGDHFALTGGALYTMQGARVSDDRTKYNINIDYLNVPVMAAFYPVKGFGIKAGAQFGFLLNAHQGDDKIKDLCNKHDFSIPVGLSYEFDECALDLRYNIGLSNIFNSDAHYDIIGDHCMTKADGKTRNAVIMLTIGYKIPLY
;
A
#
# COMPACT_ATOMS: atom_id res chain seq x y z
N MET A 1 26.75 9.83 -11.67
CA MET A 1 26.87 10.96 -10.72
C MET A 1 26.16 10.56 -9.45
N ILE A 2 26.86 9.81 -8.64
CA ILE A 2 26.42 9.34 -7.32
C ILE A 2 27.03 10.32 -6.33
N ALA A 3 26.38 11.44 -6.13
CA ALA A 3 26.88 12.45 -5.22
C ALA A 3 25.68 13.06 -4.49
N ALA A 4 25.19 12.40 -3.51
CA ALA A 4 24.34 12.99 -2.48
C ALA A 4 24.07 12.02 -1.32
N LEU A 5 24.84 10.96 -1.16
CA LEU A 5 24.68 10.07 -0.01
C LEU A 5 25.76 10.27 1.05
N MET A 6 26.25 11.49 1.16
CA MET A 6 27.00 11.92 2.32
C MET A 6 26.17 12.93 3.09
N VAL A 7 25.14 12.45 3.78
CA VAL A 7 24.56 13.24 4.84
C VAL A 7 25.04 12.66 6.15
N ALA A 8 25.97 13.39 6.65
CA ALA A 8 26.33 13.62 8.04
C ALA A 8 25.50 12.84 9.07
N THR A 9 26.18 12.03 9.79
CA THR A 9 25.91 11.62 11.17
C THR A 9 25.62 12.88 12.02
N LEU A 10 24.37 13.25 12.12
CA LEU A 10 23.89 14.25 13.05
C LEU A 10 23.15 13.56 14.18
N THR A 11 23.71 13.70 15.34
CA THR A 11 23.27 13.21 16.64
C THR A 11 21.79 13.43 16.89
N ALA A 12 21.10 12.33 17.17
CA ALA A 12 19.68 12.29 17.49
C ALA A 12 19.39 12.94 18.84
N ASN A 13 19.03 14.21 18.79
CA ASN A 13 18.32 14.84 19.89
C ASN A 13 16.83 14.82 19.57
N ALA A 14 15.97 14.71 20.58
CA ALA A 14 14.52 14.65 20.54
C ALA A 14 13.93 15.58 19.46
N GLN A 15 13.49 15.00 18.32
CA GLN A 15 13.52 15.76 17.10
C GLN A 15 12.12 16.12 16.65
N SER A 16 11.73 17.31 16.99
CA SER A 16 10.66 17.98 16.26
C SER A 16 11.22 18.50 14.96
N GLY A 17 10.63 18.12 13.82
CA GLY A 17 11.09 18.63 12.54
C GLY A 17 10.67 17.76 11.35
N PRO A 18 10.95 18.25 10.15
CA PRO A 18 10.67 17.51 8.93
C PRO A 18 11.66 16.36 8.72
N PHE A 19 11.19 15.30 8.10
CA PHE A 19 12.03 14.19 7.69
C PHE A 19 11.56 13.59 6.36
N ILE A 20 12.46 12.91 5.66
CA ILE A 20 12.17 12.10 4.50
C ILE A 20 12.50 10.64 4.84
N LYS A 21 11.64 9.73 4.41
CA LYS A 21 11.79 8.30 4.66
C LYS A 21 11.59 7.50 3.38
N PRO A 22 12.66 7.22 2.60
CA PRO A 22 12.62 6.19 1.59
C PRO A 22 12.35 4.84 2.23
N MET A 23 11.50 4.03 1.60
CA MET A 23 11.08 2.73 2.12
C MET A 23 10.80 1.72 1.02
N ALA A 24 11.02 0.46 1.34
CA ALA A 24 10.74 -0.66 0.45
C ALA A 24 10.32 -1.89 1.27
N GLY A 25 9.60 -2.81 0.63
CA GLY A 25 9.15 -4.02 1.32
C GLY A 25 8.26 -4.90 0.47
N GLY A 26 7.55 -5.79 1.16
CA GLY A 26 6.60 -6.72 0.57
C GLY A 26 5.15 -6.39 0.89
N THR A 27 4.28 -6.80 0.00
CA THR A 27 2.83 -6.76 0.19
C THR A 27 2.23 -8.14 0.11
N VAL A 28 1.18 -8.37 0.90
CA VAL A 28 0.28 -9.51 0.75
C VAL A 28 -1.11 -8.95 0.52
N ALA A 29 -1.62 -9.11 -0.68
CA ALA A 29 -2.91 -8.57 -1.08
C ALA A 29 -3.93 -9.69 -1.30
N THR A 30 -5.17 -9.39 -1.01
CA THR A 30 -6.34 -10.18 -1.41
C THR A 30 -7.48 -9.24 -1.77
N ILE A 31 -8.40 -9.73 -2.55
CA ILE A 31 -9.67 -9.07 -2.83
C ILE A 31 -10.73 -9.69 -1.93
N THR A 32 -11.39 -8.87 -1.13
CA THR A 32 -12.47 -9.27 -0.24
C THR A 32 -13.82 -8.89 -0.86
N GLY A 33 -14.84 -9.74 -0.70
CA GLY A 33 -16.18 -9.53 -1.24
C GLY A 33 -16.86 -10.85 -1.56
N ASP A 34 -17.91 -10.81 -2.36
CA ASP A 34 -18.72 -12.00 -2.73
C ASP A 34 -18.05 -12.91 -3.76
N VAL A 35 -16.73 -12.90 -3.82
CA VAL A 35 -15.92 -13.70 -4.75
C VAL A 35 -15.31 -14.88 -4.01
N ASN A 36 -15.77 -16.09 -4.31
CA ASN A 36 -15.19 -17.32 -3.79
C ASN A 36 -13.88 -17.64 -4.54
N GLU A 37 -12.86 -18.14 -3.80
CA GLU A 37 -11.60 -18.72 -4.30
C GLU A 37 -10.47 -17.74 -4.71
N LEU A 38 -10.48 -16.51 -4.22
CA LEU A 38 -9.32 -15.63 -4.39
C LEU A 38 -8.25 -15.94 -3.36
N LYS A 39 -7.05 -16.29 -3.84
CA LYS A 39 -5.88 -16.58 -3.00
C LYS A 39 -5.02 -15.35 -2.80
N LEU A 40 -4.32 -15.31 -1.67
CA LEU A 40 -3.36 -14.27 -1.35
C LEU A 40 -2.30 -14.12 -2.44
N LYS A 41 -2.00 -12.89 -2.81
CA LYS A 41 -0.93 -12.56 -3.73
C LYS A 41 0.16 -11.79 -3.02
N VAL A 42 1.38 -12.25 -3.16
CA VAL A 42 2.58 -11.55 -2.70
C VAL A 42 3.03 -10.56 -3.77
N GLY A 43 3.34 -9.35 -3.38
CA GLY A 43 3.82 -8.27 -4.23
C GLY A 43 4.94 -7.48 -3.56
N PHE A 44 5.29 -6.37 -4.19
CA PHE A 44 6.32 -5.44 -3.75
C PHE A 44 5.71 -4.07 -3.47
N VAL A 45 6.32 -3.32 -2.55
CA VAL A 45 6.03 -1.92 -2.28
C VAL A 45 7.35 -1.16 -2.17
N GLY A 46 7.39 0.04 -2.75
CA GLY A 46 8.52 0.94 -2.61
C GLY A 46 8.13 2.39 -2.87
N GLY A 47 8.79 3.30 -2.20
CA GLY A 47 8.53 4.71 -2.36
C GLY A 47 9.14 5.57 -1.27
N VAL A 48 8.54 6.74 -1.06
CA VAL A 48 9.05 7.75 -0.14
C VAL A 48 7.91 8.33 0.68
N GLU A 49 8.12 8.49 1.98
CA GLU A 49 7.29 9.29 2.87
C GLU A 49 8.05 10.55 3.30
N LEU A 50 7.35 11.67 3.31
CA LEU A 50 7.74 12.90 3.97
C LEU A 50 6.95 13.01 5.26
N GLY A 51 7.54 13.48 6.32
CA GLY A 51 6.85 13.62 7.57
C GLY A 51 7.34 14.80 8.38
N TRP A 52 6.54 15.13 9.37
CA TRP A 52 6.87 16.10 10.40
C TRP A 52 6.67 15.45 11.76
N GLN A 53 7.74 15.42 12.55
CA GLN A 53 7.71 14.97 13.93
C GLN A 53 7.33 16.13 14.85
N PHE A 54 6.30 15.96 15.67
CA PHE A 54 5.84 16.92 16.67
C PHE A 54 6.18 16.41 18.07
N GLY A 55 7.38 16.76 18.55
CA GLY A 55 7.90 16.21 19.80
C GLY A 55 8.09 14.69 19.74
N ASP A 56 8.06 14.05 20.90
CA ASP A 56 8.39 12.63 21.04
C ASP A 56 7.20 11.69 20.71
N HIS A 57 5.98 12.22 20.67
CA HIS A 57 4.77 11.39 20.68
C HIS A 57 3.97 11.43 19.39
N PHE A 58 4.12 12.45 18.55
CA PHE A 58 3.28 12.61 17.38
C PHE A 58 4.08 12.86 16.11
N ALA A 59 3.63 12.28 15.01
CA ALA A 59 4.10 12.64 13.68
C ALA A 59 2.94 12.63 12.68
N LEU A 60 3.07 13.47 11.66
CA LEU A 60 2.23 13.45 10.48
C LEU A 60 3.09 13.08 9.28
N THR A 61 2.63 12.13 8.47
CA THR A 61 3.35 11.69 7.27
C THR A 61 2.45 11.73 6.05
N GLY A 62 3.04 12.04 4.91
CA GLY A 62 2.42 11.90 3.60
C GLY A 62 3.45 11.32 2.64
N GLY A 63 3.03 10.55 1.65
CA GLY A 63 4.00 9.89 0.78
C GLY A 63 3.48 9.51 -0.58
N ALA A 64 4.36 8.91 -1.37
CA ALA A 64 4.06 8.29 -2.64
C ALA A 64 4.70 6.91 -2.68
N LEU A 65 3.86 5.88 -2.78
CA LEU A 65 4.27 4.47 -2.74
C LEU A 65 3.76 3.76 -4.00
N TYR A 66 4.68 3.19 -4.76
CA TYR A 66 4.34 2.21 -5.78
C TYR A 66 4.06 0.87 -5.10
N THR A 67 2.94 0.25 -5.43
CA THR A 67 2.53 -1.03 -4.83
C THR A 67 2.03 -1.99 -5.88
N MET A 68 2.57 -3.19 -5.85
CA MET A 68 2.06 -4.32 -6.62
C MET A 68 1.01 -5.05 -5.78
N GLN A 69 -0.21 -5.10 -6.28
CA GLN A 69 -1.36 -5.71 -5.61
C GLN A 69 -2.05 -6.71 -6.55
N GLY A 70 -3.20 -7.21 -6.15
CA GLY A 70 -4.05 -8.08 -6.94
C GLY A 70 -4.38 -9.38 -6.22
N ALA A 71 -4.79 -10.39 -6.99
CA ALA A 71 -5.16 -11.69 -6.47
C ALA A 71 -4.66 -12.82 -7.39
N ARG A 72 -4.57 -14.02 -6.83
CA ARG A 72 -4.42 -15.24 -7.62
C ARG A 72 -5.75 -15.93 -7.72
N VAL A 73 -6.15 -16.25 -8.92
CA VAL A 73 -7.26 -17.17 -9.20
C VAL A 73 -6.65 -18.55 -9.40
N SER A 74 -7.08 -19.52 -8.62
CA SER A 74 -6.63 -20.90 -8.73
C SER A 74 -7.83 -21.81 -8.71
N ASP A 75 -8.32 -22.13 -9.89
CA ASP A 75 -9.32 -23.17 -10.13
C ASP A 75 -8.61 -24.44 -10.62
N ASP A 76 -9.26 -25.61 -10.47
CA ASP A 76 -8.70 -26.92 -10.85
C ASP A 76 -8.30 -27.02 -12.34
N ARG A 77 -8.79 -26.12 -13.18
CA ARG A 77 -8.54 -26.11 -14.63
C ARG A 77 -7.73 -24.94 -15.14
N THR A 78 -7.63 -23.83 -14.38
CA THR A 78 -6.97 -22.62 -14.88
C THR A 78 -6.38 -21.80 -13.75
N LYS A 79 -5.12 -21.40 -13.92
CA LYS A 79 -4.38 -20.55 -12.94
C LYS A 79 -4.03 -19.24 -13.62
N TYR A 80 -4.60 -18.13 -13.17
CA TYR A 80 -4.13 -16.81 -13.61
C TYR A 80 -3.84 -15.88 -12.43
N ASN A 81 -2.90 -14.97 -12.67
CA ASN A 81 -2.59 -13.91 -11.76
C ASN A 81 -3.24 -12.62 -12.26
N ILE A 82 -4.00 -11.98 -11.40
CA ILE A 82 -4.45 -10.60 -11.60
C ILE A 82 -3.39 -9.71 -10.98
N ASN A 83 -2.73 -8.91 -11.79
CA ASN A 83 -1.74 -7.93 -11.38
C ASN A 83 -2.35 -6.54 -11.45
N ILE A 84 -2.34 -5.82 -10.35
CA ILE A 84 -2.88 -4.46 -10.26
C ILE A 84 -1.82 -3.59 -9.57
N ASP A 85 -1.28 -2.63 -10.30
CA ASP A 85 -0.25 -1.74 -9.80
C ASP A 85 -0.85 -0.37 -9.49
N TYR A 86 -0.61 0.10 -8.28
CA TYR A 86 -1.08 1.40 -7.80
C TYR A 86 0.06 2.34 -7.43
N LEU A 87 -0.14 3.60 -7.71
CA LEU A 87 0.55 4.68 -7.01
C LEU A 87 -0.34 5.12 -5.84
N ASN A 88 0.07 4.80 -4.64
CA ASN A 88 -0.64 5.12 -3.42
C ASN A 88 -0.07 6.39 -2.77
N VAL A 89 -0.96 7.29 -2.39
CA VAL A 89 -0.64 8.52 -1.67
C VAL A 89 -1.28 8.44 -0.28
N PRO A 90 -0.58 7.88 0.71
CA PRO A 90 -1.04 7.86 2.10
C PRO A 90 -0.82 9.21 2.78
N VAL A 91 -1.74 9.58 3.64
CA VAL A 91 -1.59 10.64 4.65
C VAL A 91 -1.93 10.01 5.99
N MET A 92 -0.96 9.95 6.91
CA MET A 92 -1.09 9.22 8.15
C MET A 92 -0.65 10.05 9.34
N ALA A 93 -1.38 9.92 10.44
CA ALA A 93 -0.95 10.36 11.76
C ALA A 93 -0.33 9.17 12.50
N ALA A 94 0.75 9.43 13.20
CA ALA A 94 1.43 8.46 14.06
C ALA A 94 1.44 8.95 15.51
N PHE A 95 1.15 8.04 16.43
CA PHE A 95 1.27 8.26 17.86
C PHE A 95 2.27 7.27 18.44
N TYR A 96 3.26 7.77 19.18
CA TYR A 96 4.33 7.01 19.80
C TYR A 96 4.12 6.95 21.31
N PRO A 97 3.44 5.91 21.85
CA PRO A 97 3.24 5.77 23.31
C PRO A 97 4.54 5.53 24.07
N VAL A 98 5.51 4.90 23.43
CA VAL A 98 6.86 4.71 23.93
C VAL A 98 7.86 4.98 22.82
N LYS A 99 9.09 5.32 23.17
CA LYS A 99 10.15 5.62 22.21
C LYS A 99 10.33 4.46 21.21
N GLY A 100 10.30 4.80 19.94
CA GLY A 100 10.50 3.85 18.84
C GLY A 100 9.25 3.06 18.43
N PHE A 101 8.24 2.90 19.28
CA PHE A 101 7.01 2.17 18.91
C PHE A 101 5.88 3.14 18.58
N GLY A 102 5.35 3.06 17.37
CA GLY A 102 4.30 3.93 16.86
C GLY A 102 3.07 3.17 16.39
N ILE A 103 1.90 3.76 16.64
CA ILE A 103 0.62 3.35 16.08
C ILE A 103 0.26 4.38 15.01
N LYS A 104 -0.06 3.93 13.81
CA LYS A 104 -0.33 4.79 12.67
C LYS A 104 -1.74 4.55 12.14
N ALA A 105 -2.42 5.63 11.76
CA ALA A 105 -3.69 5.55 11.05
C ALA A 105 -3.84 6.76 10.13
N GLY A 106 -4.65 6.59 9.06
CA GLY A 106 -4.83 7.69 8.12
C GLY A 106 -5.78 7.37 6.98
N ALA A 107 -5.62 8.11 5.90
CA ALA A 107 -6.32 7.92 4.64
C ALA A 107 -5.31 7.72 3.52
N GLN A 108 -5.66 6.93 2.52
CA GLN A 108 -4.82 6.67 1.36
C GLN A 108 -5.65 6.76 0.08
N PHE A 109 -5.13 7.50 -0.88
CA PHE A 109 -5.65 7.55 -2.24
C PHE A 109 -4.74 6.72 -3.15
N GLY A 110 -5.32 5.80 -3.89
CA GLY A 110 -4.64 4.97 -4.88
C GLY A 110 -5.00 5.40 -6.30
N PHE A 111 -4.00 5.51 -7.16
CA PHE A 111 -4.15 5.74 -8.58
C PHE A 111 -3.71 4.50 -9.33
N LEU A 112 -4.62 3.93 -10.12
CA LEU A 112 -4.34 2.74 -10.93
C LEU A 112 -3.34 3.07 -12.03
N LEU A 113 -2.17 2.46 -11.97
CA LEU A 113 -1.14 2.59 -13.01
C LEU A 113 -1.35 1.54 -14.10
N ASN A 114 -1.40 0.26 -13.70
CA ASN A 114 -1.56 -0.87 -14.59
C ASN A 114 -2.50 -1.92 -14.01
N ALA A 115 -3.21 -2.62 -14.88
CA ALA A 115 -3.96 -3.82 -14.51
C ALA A 115 -3.87 -4.83 -15.65
N HIS A 116 -3.41 -6.05 -15.32
CA HIS A 116 -3.24 -7.14 -16.28
C HIS A 116 -3.79 -8.44 -15.69
N GLN A 117 -4.40 -9.23 -16.55
CA GLN A 117 -4.80 -10.61 -16.26
C GLN A 117 -4.12 -11.53 -17.29
N GLY A 118 -3.05 -12.23 -16.86
CA GLY A 118 -2.18 -12.89 -17.82
C GLY A 118 -1.55 -11.87 -18.78
N ASP A 119 -1.76 -12.06 -20.09
CA ASP A 119 -1.29 -11.15 -21.14
C ASP A 119 -2.28 -10.04 -21.50
N ASP A 120 -3.51 -10.12 -21.00
CA ASP A 120 -4.58 -9.17 -21.32
C ASP A 120 -4.56 -7.94 -20.41
N LYS A 121 -4.75 -6.76 -21.02
CA LYS A 121 -4.89 -5.50 -20.30
C LYS A 121 -6.34 -5.31 -19.87
N ILE A 122 -6.58 -5.29 -18.54
CA ILE A 122 -7.91 -5.12 -17.94
C ILE A 122 -8.08 -3.75 -17.28
N LYS A 123 -7.19 -2.80 -17.57
CA LYS A 123 -7.18 -1.47 -16.92
C LYS A 123 -8.50 -0.69 -17.10
N ASP A 124 -9.13 -0.82 -18.25
CA ASP A 124 -10.38 -0.08 -18.56
C ASP A 124 -11.60 -0.62 -17.80
N LEU A 125 -11.48 -1.82 -17.23
CA LEU A 125 -12.52 -2.50 -16.47
C LEU A 125 -12.36 -2.26 -14.96
N CYS A 126 -11.24 -1.70 -14.54
CA CYS A 126 -10.94 -1.39 -13.15
C CYS A 126 -11.18 0.10 -12.87
N ASN A 127 -11.64 0.41 -11.67
CA ASN A 127 -11.72 1.78 -11.20
C ASN A 127 -10.33 2.40 -11.14
N LYS A 128 -10.18 3.59 -11.70
CA LYS A 128 -8.91 4.32 -11.77
C LYS A 128 -8.44 4.84 -10.41
N HIS A 129 -9.35 4.93 -9.46
CA HIS A 129 -9.10 5.47 -8.13
C HIS A 129 -9.50 4.45 -7.07
N ASP A 130 -8.66 4.30 -6.06
CA ASP A 130 -8.92 3.51 -4.87
C ASP A 130 -8.81 4.40 -3.64
N PHE A 131 -9.71 4.22 -2.69
CA PHE A 131 -9.66 4.89 -1.41
C PHE A 131 -9.61 3.83 -0.31
N SER A 132 -8.65 3.98 0.61
CA SER A 132 -8.45 3.03 1.69
C SER A 132 -8.09 3.74 3.00
N ILE A 133 -8.31 3.03 4.10
CA ILE A 133 -7.89 3.44 5.44
C ILE A 133 -6.71 2.57 5.84
N PRO A 134 -5.47 3.10 5.80
CA PRO A 134 -4.31 2.43 6.36
C PRO A 134 -4.32 2.53 7.89
N VAL A 135 -4.12 1.40 8.55
CA VAL A 135 -3.81 1.31 9.98
C VAL A 135 -2.54 0.50 10.14
N GLY A 136 -1.70 0.82 11.10
CA GLY A 136 -0.43 0.13 11.20
C GLY A 136 0.32 0.37 12.50
N LEU A 137 1.41 -0.38 12.61
CA LEU A 137 2.39 -0.27 13.66
C LEU A 137 3.73 0.06 13.04
N SER A 138 4.54 0.85 13.74
CA SER A 138 5.92 1.12 13.36
C SER A 138 6.84 0.88 14.54
N TYR A 139 8.02 0.39 14.22
CA TYR A 139 9.10 0.29 15.17
C TYR A 139 10.33 1.00 14.59
N GLU A 140 10.75 2.07 15.27
CA GLU A 140 11.89 2.89 14.88
C GLU A 140 13.09 2.54 15.78
N PHE A 141 14.20 2.19 15.16
CA PHE A 141 15.49 1.92 15.83
C PHE A 141 16.58 2.65 15.08
N ASP A 142 17.22 3.57 15.76
CA ASP A 142 18.12 4.56 15.19
C ASP A 142 17.44 5.30 14.02
N GLU A 143 18.02 5.33 12.84
CA GLU A 143 17.45 5.91 11.63
C GLU A 143 16.57 4.93 10.84
N CYS A 144 16.54 3.65 11.22
CA CYS A 144 15.73 2.64 10.54
C CYS A 144 14.32 2.57 11.13
N ALA A 145 13.34 2.32 10.29
CA ALA A 145 11.96 2.12 10.67
C ALA A 145 11.40 0.87 10.01
N LEU A 146 10.79 0.00 10.81
CA LEU A 146 10.00 -1.14 10.34
C LEU A 146 8.53 -0.78 10.45
N ASP A 147 7.81 -0.77 9.34
CA ASP A 147 6.38 -0.46 9.30
C ASP A 147 5.57 -1.68 8.87
N LEU A 148 4.59 -2.06 9.69
CA LEU A 148 3.56 -3.03 9.35
C LEU A 148 2.24 -2.29 9.17
N ARG A 149 1.62 -2.39 7.99
CA ARG A 149 0.35 -1.72 7.66
C ARG A 149 -0.68 -2.68 7.16
N TYR A 150 -1.91 -2.43 7.50
CA TYR A 150 -3.09 -3.04 6.91
C TYR A 150 -3.95 -1.96 6.25
N ASN A 151 -4.13 -2.04 4.95
CA ASN A 151 -4.95 -1.13 4.18
C ASN A 151 -6.33 -1.74 3.99
N ILE A 152 -7.34 -1.07 4.52
CA ILE A 152 -8.75 -1.44 4.41
C ILE A 152 -9.32 -0.68 3.22
N GLY A 153 -9.50 -1.36 2.08
CA GLY A 153 -10.12 -0.76 0.89
C GLY A 153 -11.59 -0.39 1.15
N LEU A 154 -11.97 0.80 0.75
CA LEU A 154 -13.35 1.28 0.84
C LEU A 154 -14.02 1.37 -0.54
N SER A 155 -13.24 1.58 -1.59
CA SER A 155 -13.72 1.65 -2.98
C SER A 155 -13.90 0.27 -3.58
N ASN A 156 -14.83 0.16 -4.54
CA ASN A 156 -14.93 -1.02 -5.38
C ASN A 156 -13.78 -1.04 -6.40
N ILE A 157 -13.19 -2.21 -6.63
CA ILE A 157 -12.09 -2.38 -7.58
C ILE A 157 -12.61 -2.36 -9.02
N PHE A 158 -13.76 -3.01 -9.28
CA PHE A 158 -14.33 -3.13 -10.60
C PHE A 158 -15.42 -2.09 -10.83
N ASN A 159 -15.50 -1.59 -12.07
CA ASN A 159 -16.55 -0.66 -12.48
C ASN A 159 -17.88 -1.40 -12.65
N SER A 160 -19.00 -0.74 -12.35
CA SER A 160 -20.33 -1.32 -12.45
C SER A 160 -20.70 -1.75 -13.89
N ASP A 161 -20.06 -1.14 -14.88
CA ASP A 161 -20.29 -1.40 -16.30
C ASP A 161 -19.47 -2.60 -16.84
N ALA A 162 -18.52 -3.10 -16.06
CA ALA A 162 -17.66 -4.24 -16.42
C ALA A 162 -18.38 -5.62 -16.36
N HIS A 163 -19.69 -5.63 -16.50
CA HIS A 163 -20.60 -6.70 -16.07
C HIS A 163 -20.58 -7.97 -16.90
N TYR A 164 -19.97 -8.02 -18.09
CA TYR A 164 -20.21 -9.17 -18.99
C TYR A 164 -19.02 -9.75 -19.76
N ASP A 165 -17.84 -9.09 -19.81
CA ASP A 165 -16.82 -9.49 -20.78
C ASP A 165 -15.50 -10.05 -20.24
N ILE A 166 -15.29 -10.10 -18.90
CA ILE A 166 -13.92 -10.31 -18.40
C ILE A 166 -13.56 -11.76 -18.17
N ILE A 167 -14.55 -12.63 -17.99
CA ILE A 167 -14.25 -14.02 -17.64
C ILE A 167 -15.09 -14.93 -18.48
N GLY A 168 -14.46 -15.53 -19.48
CA GLY A 168 -15.07 -16.56 -20.30
C GLY A 168 -15.79 -17.58 -19.44
N ASP A 169 -16.95 -17.95 -19.86
CA ASP A 169 -17.95 -18.97 -19.48
C ASP A 169 -18.00 -19.49 -18.03
N HIS A 170 -17.10 -19.08 -17.11
CA HIS A 170 -17.00 -19.71 -15.78
C HIS A 170 -16.70 -18.79 -14.60
N CYS A 171 -16.88 -17.50 -14.68
CA CYS A 171 -16.71 -16.72 -13.48
C CYS A 171 -17.57 -15.47 -13.41
N MET A 172 -18.14 -15.30 -12.25
CA MET A 172 -18.88 -14.18 -11.72
C MET A 172 -20.36 -14.18 -12.02
N THR A 173 -21.04 -15.03 -11.32
CA THR A 173 -22.38 -14.75 -10.86
C THR A 173 -22.43 -13.32 -10.32
N LYS A 174 -23.14 -12.43 -11.06
CA LYS A 174 -23.70 -11.18 -10.57
C LYS A 174 -22.82 -10.39 -9.61
N ALA A 175 -21.98 -9.51 -10.13
CA ALA A 175 -21.25 -8.55 -9.32
C ALA A 175 -22.17 -7.43 -8.78
N ASP A 176 -23.17 -7.80 -8.02
CA ASP A 176 -23.88 -6.91 -7.10
C ASP A 176 -23.10 -6.78 -5.78
N GLY A 177 -21.96 -7.50 -5.68
CA GLY A 177 -21.09 -7.56 -4.54
C GLY A 177 -20.01 -6.48 -4.55
N LYS A 178 -19.77 -5.88 -3.39
CA LYS A 178 -18.69 -4.93 -3.17
C LYS A 178 -17.36 -5.68 -3.12
N THR A 179 -16.52 -5.53 -4.13
CA THR A 179 -15.16 -6.07 -4.17
C THR A 179 -14.16 -5.01 -3.70
N ARG A 180 -13.43 -5.29 -2.63
CA ARG A 180 -12.51 -4.32 -2.00
C ARG A 180 -11.12 -4.91 -1.84
N ASN A 181 -10.11 -4.06 -1.93
CA ASN A 181 -8.74 -4.42 -1.62
C ASN A 181 -8.55 -4.59 -0.11
N ALA A 182 -7.86 -5.66 0.27
CA ALA A 182 -7.30 -5.82 1.60
C ALA A 182 -5.81 -6.14 1.45
N VAL A 183 -4.95 -5.26 1.94
CA VAL A 183 -3.51 -5.35 1.70
C VAL A 183 -2.75 -5.21 3.01
N ILE A 184 -1.93 -6.21 3.32
CA ILE A 184 -0.93 -6.14 4.38
C ILE A 184 0.39 -5.74 3.73
N MET A 185 1.08 -4.77 4.31
CA MET A 185 2.40 -4.30 3.87
C MET A 185 3.38 -4.39 5.03
N LEU A 186 4.55 -4.95 4.75
CA LEU A 186 5.70 -4.91 5.66
C LEU A 186 6.83 -4.19 4.94
N THR A 187 7.27 -3.06 5.49
CA THR A 187 8.30 -2.23 4.86
C THR A 187 9.40 -1.87 5.85
N ILE A 188 10.61 -1.75 5.32
CA ILE A 188 11.73 -1.14 6.00
C ILE A 188 12.01 0.21 5.35
N GLY A 189 12.23 1.23 6.16
CA GLY A 189 12.54 2.59 5.72
C GLY A 189 13.74 3.15 6.47
N TYR A 190 14.34 4.19 5.91
CA TYR A 190 15.42 4.94 6.51
C TYR A 190 14.98 6.39 6.73
N LYS A 191 14.92 6.84 7.97
CA LYS A 191 14.43 8.16 8.37
C LYS A 191 15.57 9.16 8.36
N ILE A 192 15.53 10.10 7.44
CA ILE A 192 16.52 11.15 7.24
C ILE A 192 15.92 12.46 7.72
N PRO A 193 16.38 13.03 8.85
CA PRO A 193 15.92 14.34 9.29
C PRO A 193 16.38 15.42 8.29
N LEU A 194 15.50 16.40 8.05
CA LEU A 194 15.76 17.54 7.17
C LEU A 194 15.90 18.78 8.05
N TYR A 195 17.12 19.25 8.21
CA TYR A 195 17.45 20.45 8.99
C TYR A 195 17.71 21.64 8.07
#